data_789fdfecf526e3a06c2c6680d2390e99
#
_entry.id   789fdfecf526e3a06c2c6680d2390e99
#
_cell.length_a   1.000
_cell.length_b   1.000
_cell.length_c   1.000
_cell.angle_alpha   90.00
_cell.angle_beta   90.00
_cell.angle_gamma   90.00
#
_symmetry.space_group_name_H-M   'P 1'
#
loop_
_entity.id
_entity.type
_entity.pdbx_description
1 polymer ?
#
loop_
_entity_poly.entity_id
_entity_poly.type
_entity_poly.pdbx_seq_one_letter_code
_entity_poly.pdbx_strand_id
1 'polypeptide(L)'
;MEFLAVDQLPRPGAIGHALRSLQEPAGGGAVVAVQMARLQQQPVQFFTALGRDSIGEACVKRLEHLGLEVHVAWRELPTRRGLSLVDDEGDRAITVIGERLTPSLNDDLPWEALGACDGLFVTAADAPLLKACRSAAVLAATPRVRLPVLQKAGVALDALIGSGLDPSEWVEPEQLNPAPHTLIRTEGAAGGLSLPGGRYDPAPLPGPLVESYGCGDSFAAGVVAGLAARWPLAKAIALGAQCGAACATRFGPYG
;
A
#
# COMPACT_ATOMS: atom_id res chain seq x y z
N MET A 1 2.13 7.75 -11.41
CA MET A 1 3.46 7.14 -11.52
C MET A 1 3.62 6.60 -12.92
N GLU A 2 4.81 6.70 -13.49
CA GLU A 2 5.14 6.15 -14.79
C GLU A 2 5.97 4.88 -14.59
N PHE A 3 5.58 3.80 -15.24
CA PHE A 3 6.26 2.50 -15.23
C PHE A 3 6.86 2.28 -16.60
N LEU A 4 8.16 2.02 -16.66
CA LEU A 4 8.91 1.77 -17.88
C LEU A 4 9.56 0.38 -17.80
N ALA A 5 9.21 -0.50 -18.73
CA ALA A 5 9.99 -1.71 -18.94
C ALA A 5 11.20 -1.37 -19.83
N VAL A 6 12.38 -1.79 -19.45
CA VAL A 6 13.65 -1.59 -20.14
C VAL A 6 14.38 -2.93 -20.25
N ASP A 7 15.29 -3.07 -21.21
CA ASP A 7 16.15 -4.26 -21.29
C ASP A 7 17.19 -4.29 -20.16
N GLN A 8 17.72 -3.13 -19.78
CA GLN A 8 18.64 -2.97 -18.65
C GLN A 8 18.40 -1.64 -17.94
N LEU A 9 18.60 -1.62 -16.62
CA LEU A 9 18.57 -0.36 -15.87
C LEU A 9 19.64 0.60 -16.39
N PRO A 10 19.30 1.90 -16.61
CA PRO A 10 20.21 2.87 -17.20
C PRO A 10 21.51 3.02 -16.41
N ARG A 11 22.64 3.01 -17.13
CA ARG A 11 23.96 3.32 -16.57
C ARG A 11 24.30 4.80 -16.81
N PRO A 12 25.15 5.41 -15.98
CA PRO A 12 25.60 6.78 -16.21
C PRO A 12 26.16 6.97 -17.62
N GLY A 13 25.67 8.00 -18.34
CA GLY A 13 26.08 8.33 -19.71
C GLY A 13 25.43 7.51 -20.82
N ALA A 14 24.59 6.51 -20.50
CA ALA A 14 23.85 5.75 -21.48
C ALA A 14 22.50 6.40 -21.81
N ILE A 15 22.02 6.22 -23.05
CA ILE A 15 20.66 6.51 -23.47
C ILE A 15 19.98 5.17 -23.69
N GLY A 16 18.91 4.91 -22.93
CA GLY A 16 18.07 3.72 -23.07
C GLY A 16 16.73 4.05 -23.72
N HIS A 17 16.06 3.03 -24.23
CA HIS A 17 14.69 3.13 -24.74
C HIS A 17 13.77 2.24 -23.94
N ALA A 18 12.60 2.75 -23.55
CA ALA A 18 11.59 1.93 -22.92
C ALA A 18 10.95 0.98 -23.95
N LEU A 19 10.88 -0.29 -23.61
CA LEU A 19 10.20 -1.33 -24.39
C LEU A 19 8.68 -1.23 -24.23
N ARG A 20 8.23 -0.78 -23.05
CA ARG A 20 6.83 -0.58 -22.70
C ARG A 20 6.72 0.54 -21.68
N SER A 21 5.65 1.31 -21.74
CA SER A 21 5.31 2.32 -20.73
C SER A 21 3.86 2.19 -20.28
N LEU A 22 3.62 2.58 -19.03
CA LEU A 22 2.30 2.63 -18.42
C LEU A 22 2.25 3.77 -17.41
N GLN A 23 1.19 4.58 -17.44
CA GLN A 23 0.92 5.60 -16.42
C GLN A 23 -0.28 5.20 -15.59
N GLU A 24 -0.10 5.11 -14.27
CA GLU A 24 -1.19 4.77 -13.32
C GLU A 24 -1.04 5.58 -12.03
N PRO A 25 -2.16 5.90 -11.34
CA PRO A 25 -2.11 6.28 -9.94
C PRO A 25 -1.37 5.20 -9.16
N ALA A 26 -0.52 5.58 -8.23
CA ALA A 26 0.31 4.60 -7.53
C ALA A 26 0.62 5.05 -6.11
N GLY A 27 1.45 4.28 -5.42
CA GLY A 27 1.71 4.41 -4.00
C GLY A 27 0.89 3.41 -3.19
N GLY A 28 1.41 3.01 -2.05
CA GLY A 28 0.87 1.88 -1.29
C GLY A 28 -0.63 2.01 -0.98
N GLY A 29 -1.10 3.20 -0.60
CA GLY A 29 -2.51 3.42 -0.30
C GLY A 29 -3.44 3.14 -1.49
N ALA A 30 -3.10 3.64 -2.68
CA ALA A 30 -3.89 3.41 -3.89
C ALA A 30 -3.89 1.92 -4.29
N VAL A 31 -2.73 1.25 -4.21
CA VAL A 31 -2.64 -0.18 -4.53
C VAL A 31 -3.47 -1.02 -3.57
N VAL A 32 -3.37 -0.75 -2.25
CA VAL A 32 -4.20 -1.43 -1.24
C VAL A 32 -5.68 -1.23 -1.54
N ALA A 33 -6.12 0.02 -1.76
CA ALA A 33 -7.53 0.34 -1.96
C ALA A 33 -8.08 -0.35 -3.22
N VAL A 34 -7.38 -0.32 -4.35
CA VAL A 34 -7.80 -1.00 -5.58
C VAL A 34 -7.83 -2.52 -5.40
N GLN A 35 -6.85 -3.09 -4.70
CA GLN A 35 -6.87 -4.53 -4.41
C GLN A 35 -8.04 -4.90 -3.47
N MET A 36 -8.37 -4.08 -2.49
CA MET A 36 -9.55 -4.26 -1.64
C MET A 36 -10.84 -4.20 -2.48
N ALA A 37 -10.97 -3.24 -3.39
CA ALA A 37 -12.14 -3.13 -4.28
C ALA A 37 -12.30 -4.38 -5.16
N ARG A 38 -11.21 -4.99 -5.60
CA ARG A 38 -11.25 -6.27 -6.35
C ARG A 38 -11.70 -7.47 -5.51
N LEU A 39 -11.44 -7.45 -4.22
CA LEU A 39 -11.82 -8.52 -3.28
C LEU A 39 -13.26 -8.38 -2.78
N GLN A 40 -13.84 -7.21 -2.89
CA GLN A 40 -15.15 -6.88 -2.35
C GLN A 40 -16.12 -6.54 -3.47
N GLN A 41 -17.42 -6.70 -3.19
CA GLN A 41 -18.50 -6.28 -4.10
C GLN A 41 -19.02 -4.87 -3.78
N GLN A 42 -18.48 -4.22 -2.77
CA GLN A 42 -18.86 -2.88 -2.31
C GLN A 42 -17.76 -1.86 -2.65
N PRO A 43 -18.11 -0.59 -2.93
CA PRO A 43 -17.12 0.46 -3.12
C PRO A 43 -16.18 0.58 -1.91
N VAL A 44 -14.89 0.77 -2.19
CA VAL A 44 -13.87 1.02 -1.16
C VAL A 44 -13.61 2.52 -1.12
N GLN A 45 -13.72 3.11 0.06
CA GLN A 45 -13.39 4.51 0.27
C GLN A 45 -11.88 4.70 0.36
N PHE A 46 -11.38 5.68 -0.37
CA PHE A 46 -9.95 6.00 -0.40
C PHE A 46 -9.70 7.47 -0.07
N PHE A 47 -9.14 7.72 1.10
CA PHE A 47 -8.76 9.05 1.57
C PHE A 47 -7.32 9.35 1.20
N THR A 48 -7.07 10.44 0.46
CA THR A 48 -5.75 10.79 -0.03
C THR A 48 -5.54 12.30 -0.08
N ALA A 49 -4.31 12.74 -0.34
CA ALA A 49 -4.01 14.13 -0.64
C ALA A 49 -3.27 14.22 -1.98
N LEU A 50 -3.73 15.11 -2.84
CA LEU A 50 -3.19 15.35 -4.18
C LEU A 50 -3.01 16.85 -4.41
N GLY A 51 -2.12 17.21 -5.33
CA GLY A 51 -2.02 18.57 -5.83
C GLY A 51 -3.24 18.96 -6.65
N ARG A 52 -3.62 20.24 -6.58
CA ARG A 52 -4.68 20.80 -7.42
C ARG A 52 -4.13 21.05 -8.83
N ASP A 53 -3.82 19.97 -9.53
CA ASP A 53 -3.26 19.98 -10.88
C ASP A 53 -3.90 18.88 -11.75
N SER A 54 -3.64 18.93 -13.06
CA SER A 54 -4.19 17.97 -14.02
C SER A 54 -3.81 16.51 -13.74
N ILE A 55 -2.65 16.29 -13.08
CA ILE A 55 -2.20 14.94 -12.69
C ILE A 55 -3.06 14.42 -11.55
N GLY A 56 -3.32 15.27 -10.53
CA GLY A 56 -4.21 14.91 -9.41
C GLY A 56 -5.62 14.60 -9.89
N GLU A 57 -6.18 15.43 -10.78
CA GLU A 57 -7.51 15.20 -11.36
C GLU A 57 -7.57 13.89 -12.18
N ALA A 58 -6.54 13.62 -12.99
CA ALA A 58 -6.45 12.37 -13.75
C ALA A 58 -6.33 11.15 -12.83
N CYS A 59 -5.60 11.26 -11.71
CA CYS A 59 -5.51 10.20 -10.70
C CYS A 59 -6.87 9.89 -10.09
N VAL A 60 -7.65 10.89 -9.71
CA VAL A 60 -9.00 10.69 -9.15
C VAL A 60 -9.88 9.92 -10.13
N LYS A 61 -10.02 10.43 -11.36
CA LYS A 61 -10.83 9.79 -12.42
C LYS A 61 -10.45 8.33 -12.65
N ARG A 62 -9.14 8.05 -12.66
CA ARG A 62 -8.65 6.69 -12.87
C ARG A 62 -8.95 5.77 -11.69
N LEU A 63 -8.79 6.25 -10.45
CA LEU A 63 -9.08 5.50 -9.23
C LEU A 63 -10.59 5.21 -9.08
N GLU A 64 -11.44 6.17 -9.41
CA GLU A 64 -12.90 5.97 -9.46
C GLU A 64 -13.26 4.89 -10.50
N HIS A 65 -12.64 4.93 -11.69
CA HIS A 65 -12.83 3.88 -12.71
C HIS A 65 -12.35 2.49 -12.23
N LEU A 66 -11.40 2.44 -11.29
CA LEU A 66 -10.94 1.21 -10.65
C LEU A 66 -11.81 0.75 -9.47
N GLY A 67 -12.97 1.40 -9.24
CA GLY A 67 -13.97 1.01 -8.25
C GLY A 67 -13.81 1.66 -6.88
N LEU A 68 -13.12 2.79 -6.79
CA LEU A 68 -12.95 3.50 -5.53
C LEU A 68 -13.90 4.70 -5.40
N GLU A 69 -14.33 4.98 -4.18
CA GLU A 69 -14.88 6.26 -3.78
C GLU A 69 -13.73 7.12 -3.23
N VAL A 70 -13.32 8.15 -3.98
CA VAL A 70 -12.08 8.88 -3.71
C VAL A 70 -12.36 10.20 -3.00
N HIS A 71 -11.84 10.35 -1.79
CA HIS A 71 -11.91 11.56 -0.97
C HIS A 71 -10.55 12.26 -0.97
N VAL A 72 -10.47 13.46 -1.56
CA VAL A 72 -9.19 14.15 -1.80
C VAL A 72 -9.05 15.41 -0.95
N ALA A 73 -8.03 15.46 -0.13
CA ALA A 73 -7.50 16.68 0.45
C ALA A 73 -6.60 17.38 -0.58
N TRP A 74 -7.15 18.36 -1.28
CA TRP A 74 -6.42 19.11 -2.30
C TRP A 74 -5.35 20.02 -1.68
N ARG A 75 -4.16 20.06 -2.31
CA ARG A 75 -3.01 20.86 -1.87
C ARG A 75 -2.57 21.81 -3.00
N GLU A 76 -1.97 22.93 -2.63
CA GLU A 76 -1.35 23.85 -3.59
C GLU A 76 0.01 23.34 -4.10
N LEU A 77 0.65 22.41 -3.39
CA LEU A 77 1.84 21.71 -3.87
C LEU A 77 1.50 20.75 -5.01
N PRO A 78 2.40 20.57 -5.98
CA PRO A 78 2.17 19.65 -7.09
C PRO A 78 1.92 18.22 -6.64
N THR A 79 1.09 17.49 -7.37
CA THR A 79 0.90 16.05 -7.19
C THR A 79 2.25 15.33 -7.28
N ARG A 80 2.57 14.55 -6.25
CA ARG A 80 3.78 13.74 -6.20
C ARG A 80 3.79 12.74 -7.34
N ARG A 81 4.92 12.64 -8.05
CA ARG A 81 5.12 11.72 -9.16
C ARG A 81 6.19 10.69 -8.84
N GLY A 82 6.25 9.63 -9.60
CA GLY A 82 7.32 8.65 -9.54
C GLY A 82 7.58 8.06 -10.92
N LEU A 83 8.81 7.66 -11.13
CA LEU A 83 9.27 6.89 -12.27
C LEU A 83 9.79 5.56 -11.76
N SER A 84 9.29 4.46 -12.30
CA SER A 84 9.76 3.10 -12.02
C SER A 84 10.32 2.51 -13.30
N LEU A 85 11.58 2.11 -13.28
CA LEU A 85 12.22 1.36 -14.33
C LEU A 85 12.31 -0.10 -13.88
N VAL A 86 11.93 -1.01 -14.74
CA VAL A 86 11.96 -2.46 -14.48
C VAL A 86 12.67 -3.12 -15.65
N ASP A 87 13.73 -3.87 -15.39
CA ASP A 87 14.47 -4.60 -16.42
C ASP A 87 13.89 -6.01 -16.66
N ASP A 88 14.49 -6.76 -17.58
CA ASP A 88 14.07 -8.10 -17.96
C ASP A 88 14.35 -9.16 -16.88
N GLU A 89 15.22 -8.87 -15.91
CA GLU A 89 15.46 -9.70 -14.73
C GLU A 89 14.44 -9.44 -13.60
N GLY A 90 13.61 -8.38 -13.77
CA GLY A 90 12.62 -7.93 -12.77
C GLY A 90 13.21 -7.02 -11.70
N ASP A 91 14.46 -6.60 -11.86
CA ASP A 91 15.08 -5.60 -11.00
C ASP A 91 14.49 -4.22 -11.24
N ARG A 92 14.42 -3.43 -10.18
CA ARG A 92 13.65 -2.19 -10.20
C ARG A 92 14.40 -1.02 -9.58
N ALA A 93 14.38 0.11 -10.30
CA ALA A 93 14.79 1.41 -9.77
C ALA A 93 13.60 2.38 -9.74
N ILE A 94 13.37 3.04 -8.60
CA ILE A 94 12.29 4.03 -8.45
C ILE A 94 12.88 5.37 -8.08
N THR A 95 12.50 6.40 -8.85
CA THR A 95 12.77 7.80 -8.52
C THR A 95 11.46 8.52 -8.23
N VAL A 96 11.41 9.25 -7.13
CA VAL A 96 10.23 10.02 -6.69
C VAL A 96 10.48 11.50 -6.88
N ILE A 97 9.48 12.21 -7.39
CA ILE A 97 9.51 13.65 -7.67
C ILE A 97 8.42 14.35 -6.85
N GLY A 98 8.83 15.31 -6.04
CA GLY A 98 7.94 16.09 -5.17
C GLY A 98 7.75 15.51 -3.78
N GLU A 99 7.11 16.30 -2.93
CA GLU A 99 6.88 15.98 -1.53
C GLU A 99 5.72 15.00 -1.35
N ARG A 100 5.73 14.29 -0.22
CA ARG A 100 4.61 13.42 0.14
C ARG A 100 3.47 14.26 0.69
N LEU A 101 2.37 14.32 -0.05
CA LEU A 101 1.13 14.93 0.42
C LEU A 101 0.38 13.95 1.32
N THR A 102 -0.22 14.48 2.39
CA THR A 102 -0.90 13.66 3.40
C THR A 102 -2.21 14.35 3.80
N PRO A 103 -3.33 13.64 3.91
CA PRO A 103 -4.54 14.18 4.49
C PRO A 103 -4.39 14.37 6.01
N SER A 104 -5.20 15.23 6.59
CA SER A 104 -5.27 15.48 8.03
C SER A 104 -6.71 15.66 8.47
N LEU A 105 -6.98 15.56 9.78
CA LEU A 105 -8.33 15.78 10.32
C LEU A 105 -8.89 17.19 10.08
N ASN A 106 -8.03 18.16 9.76
CA ASN A 106 -8.45 19.53 9.44
C ASN A 106 -8.98 19.67 8.00
N ASP A 107 -8.82 18.65 7.17
CA ASP A 107 -9.37 18.65 5.82
C ASP A 107 -10.88 18.38 5.88
N ASP A 108 -11.63 19.07 5.03
CA ASP A 108 -13.07 18.86 4.88
C ASP A 108 -13.34 17.57 4.10
N LEU A 109 -13.23 16.45 4.82
CA LEU A 109 -13.45 15.09 4.30
C LEU A 109 -14.44 14.36 5.24
N PRO A 110 -15.16 13.35 4.75
CA PRO A 110 -16.17 12.62 5.53
C PRO A 110 -15.52 11.66 6.56
N TRP A 111 -14.82 12.20 7.56
CA TRP A 111 -14.10 11.43 8.58
C TRP A 111 -15.01 10.56 9.45
N GLU A 112 -16.30 10.87 9.54
CA GLU A 112 -17.30 10.05 10.22
C GLU A 112 -17.43 8.65 9.62
N ALA A 113 -17.12 8.49 8.33
CA ALA A 113 -17.13 7.20 7.64
C ALA A 113 -16.14 6.19 8.23
N LEU A 114 -15.08 6.66 8.90
CA LEU A 114 -14.10 5.78 9.55
C LEU A 114 -14.74 4.86 10.59
N GLY A 115 -15.78 5.34 11.31
CA GLY A 115 -16.48 4.56 12.33
C GLY A 115 -17.38 3.45 11.77
N ALA A 116 -17.69 3.49 10.48
CA ALA A 116 -18.48 2.48 9.79
C ALA A 116 -17.63 1.46 9.01
N CYS A 117 -16.30 1.63 9.01
CA CYS A 117 -15.40 0.73 8.29
C CYS A 117 -15.19 -0.59 9.03
N ASP A 118 -15.38 -1.72 8.33
CA ASP A 118 -15.01 -3.05 8.83
C ASP A 118 -13.49 -3.24 8.85
N GLY A 119 -12.76 -2.65 7.89
CA GLY A 119 -11.31 -2.72 7.81
C GLY A 119 -10.69 -1.49 7.18
N LEU A 120 -9.65 -0.96 7.81
CA LEU A 120 -8.92 0.23 7.41
C LEU A 120 -7.42 -0.05 7.35
N PHE A 121 -6.77 0.34 6.26
CA PHE A 121 -5.32 0.29 6.13
C PHE A 121 -4.71 1.68 5.96
N VAL A 122 -3.75 2.04 6.81
CA VAL A 122 -3.12 3.36 6.83
C VAL A 122 -1.69 3.28 6.32
N THR A 123 -1.40 4.00 5.24
CA THR A 123 -0.04 4.14 4.70
C THR A 123 0.60 5.48 5.04
N ALA A 124 -0.20 6.52 5.22
CA ALA A 124 0.25 7.87 5.56
C ALA A 124 -0.81 8.57 6.42
N ALA A 125 -0.40 9.09 7.55
CA ALA A 125 -1.21 9.91 8.45
C ALA A 125 -0.29 10.70 9.39
N ASP A 126 -0.81 11.77 9.97
CA ASP A 126 -0.28 12.33 11.21
C ASP A 126 -0.85 11.57 12.43
N ALA A 127 -0.32 11.86 13.62
CA ALA A 127 -0.76 11.16 14.82
C ALA A 127 -2.23 11.41 15.20
N PRO A 128 -2.81 12.62 15.06
CA PRO A 128 -4.23 12.86 15.28
C PRO A 128 -5.12 12.05 14.33
N LEU A 129 -4.82 12.02 13.03
CA LEU A 129 -5.59 11.25 12.06
C LEU A 129 -5.48 9.74 12.34
N LEU A 130 -4.28 9.24 12.64
CA LEU A 130 -4.11 7.82 12.99
C LEU A 130 -4.91 7.44 14.25
N LYS A 131 -5.02 8.35 15.22
CA LYS A 131 -5.91 8.19 16.38
C LYS A 131 -7.37 8.05 15.96
N ALA A 132 -7.86 8.92 15.09
CA ALA A 132 -9.23 8.87 14.60
C ALA A 132 -9.52 7.56 13.82
N CYS A 133 -8.54 7.05 13.07
CA CYS A 133 -8.64 5.78 12.35
C CYS A 133 -8.95 4.58 13.27
N ARG A 134 -8.70 4.67 14.59
CA ARG A 134 -9.04 3.60 15.53
C ARG A 134 -10.56 3.35 15.68
N SER A 135 -11.39 4.25 15.19
CA SER A 135 -12.85 4.03 15.16
C SER A 135 -13.27 2.87 14.23
N ALA A 136 -12.45 2.50 13.25
CA ALA A 136 -12.69 1.35 12.40
C ALA A 136 -12.65 0.03 13.19
N ALA A 137 -13.43 -0.97 12.76
CA ALA A 137 -13.49 -2.27 13.44
C ALA A 137 -12.12 -2.97 13.42
N VAL A 138 -11.43 -2.99 12.27
CA VAL A 138 -10.05 -3.44 12.12
C VAL A 138 -9.19 -2.28 11.62
N LEU A 139 -8.12 -1.95 12.36
CA LEU A 139 -7.14 -0.95 11.98
C LEU A 139 -5.79 -1.60 11.73
N ALA A 140 -5.32 -1.55 10.50
CA ALA A 140 -3.97 -1.94 10.16
C ALA A 140 -3.16 -0.78 9.56
N ALA A 141 -1.85 -0.83 9.69
CA ALA A 141 -0.94 0.18 9.17
C ALA A 141 0.34 -0.45 8.62
N THR A 142 1.09 0.34 7.86
CA THR A 142 2.46 -0.01 7.46
C THR A 142 3.48 0.81 8.26
N PRO A 143 4.69 0.29 8.53
CA PRO A 143 5.80 1.08 9.09
C PRO A 143 6.12 2.36 8.29
N ARG A 144 5.71 2.44 7.02
CA ARG A 144 5.84 3.65 6.18
C ARG A 144 5.06 4.87 6.69
N VAL A 145 4.12 4.69 7.63
CA VAL A 145 3.55 5.79 8.43
C VAL A 145 4.62 6.51 9.24
N ARG A 146 5.75 5.87 9.50
CA ARG A 146 6.93 6.25 10.28
C ARG A 146 6.75 5.99 11.78
N LEU A 147 7.76 5.36 12.36
CA LEU A 147 7.77 4.98 13.77
C LEU A 147 7.44 6.13 14.74
N PRO A 148 7.97 7.36 14.61
CA PRO A 148 7.60 8.45 15.53
C PRO A 148 6.12 8.83 15.48
N VAL A 149 5.46 8.69 14.32
CA VAL A 149 4.01 8.96 14.19
C VAL A 149 3.21 7.86 14.87
N LEU A 150 3.57 6.58 14.65
CA LEU A 150 2.96 5.43 15.30
C LEU A 150 3.06 5.53 16.83
N GLN A 151 4.26 5.86 17.35
CA GLN A 151 4.51 6.07 18.77
C GLN A 151 3.68 7.22 19.34
N LYS A 152 3.68 8.38 18.66
CA LYS A 152 2.92 9.55 19.10
C LYS A 152 1.40 9.33 19.07
N ALA A 153 0.92 8.55 18.12
CA ALA A 153 -0.49 8.20 18.06
C ALA A 153 -0.91 7.32 19.25
N GLY A 154 -0.08 6.36 19.66
CA GLY A 154 -0.32 5.50 20.81
C GLY A 154 -1.64 4.72 20.69
N VAL A 155 -1.94 4.19 19.50
CA VAL A 155 -3.19 3.45 19.22
C VAL A 155 -2.92 1.98 19.04
N ALA A 156 -3.85 1.14 19.52
CA ALA A 156 -3.81 -0.29 19.26
C ALA A 156 -4.05 -0.56 17.76
N LEU A 157 -3.07 -1.17 17.10
CA LEU A 157 -3.21 -1.67 15.74
C LEU A 157 -3.58 -3.15 15.78
N ASP A 158 -4.55 -3.57 14.98
CA ASP A 158 -4.88 -4.99 14.80
C ASP A 158 -3.78 -5.69 14.00
N ALA A 159 -3.17 -4.98 13.02
CA ALA A 159 -1.98 -5.46 12.33
C ALA A 159 -1.02 -4.31 11.94
N LEU A 160 0.28 -4.56 12.08
CA LEU A 160 1.33 -3.76 11.47
C LEU A 160 2.00 -4.62 10.39
N ILE A 161 1.89 -4.19 9.12
CA ILE A 161 2.29 -4.99 7.97
C ILE A 161 3.37 -4.24 7.18
N GLY A 162 4.54 -4.85 7.05
CA GLY A 162 5.68 -4.24 6.36
C GLY A 162 6.57 -5.26 5.67
N SER A 163 7.63 -4.75 5.03
CA SER A 163 8.65 -5.58 4.40
C SER A 163 9.67 -6.06 5.43
N GLY A 164 9.97 -7.35 5.45
CA GLY A 164 11.11 -7.92 6.17
C GLY A 164 12.44 -7.73 5.44
N LEU A 165 12.37 -7.35 4.15
CA LEU A 165 13.55 -7.13 3.30
C LEU A 165 14.00 -5.66 3.26
N ASP A 166 13.15 -4.73 3.70
CA ASP A 166 13.48 -3.30 3.76
C ASP A 166 13.78 -2.89 5.21
N PRO A 167 15.03 -2.62 5.59
CA PRO A 167 15.38 -2.20 6.94
C PRO A 167 14.65 -0.94 7.41
N SER A 168 14.22 -0.07 6.51
CA SER A 168 13.47 1.14 6.85
C SER A 168 12.04 0.87 7.34
N GLU A 169 11.54 -0.35 7.13
CA GLU A 169 10.24 -0.82 7.59
C GLU A 169 10.33 -1.72 8.85
N TRP A 170 11.52 -1.93 9.38
CA TRP A 170 11.68 -2.76 10.56
C TRP A 170 11.22 -2.01 11.82
N VAL A 171 10.21 -2.57 12.45
CA VAL A 171 9.68 -2.12 13.74
C VAL A 171 9.52 -3.36 14.62
N GLU A 172 10.04 -3.29 15.84
CA GLU A 172 9.80 -4.33 16.85
C GLU A 172 8.54 -4.01 17.64
N PRO A 173 7.75 -5.01 18.06
CA PRO A 173 6.50 -4.78 18.79
C PRO A 173 6.67 -3.88 20.02
N GLU A 174 7.77 -4.02 20.74
CA GLU A 174 8.10 -3.30 21.97
C GLU A 174 8.38 -1.81 21.74
N GLN A 175 8.63 -1.40 20.50
CA GLN A 175 8.82 0.01 20.14
C GLN A 175 7.50 0.79 20.09
N LEU A 176 6.37 0.09 20.15
CA LEU A 176 5.02 0.67 20.15
C LEU A 176 4.30 0.40 21.47
N ASN A 177 3.57 1.38 21.94
CA ASN A 177 2.73 1.27 23.13
C ASN A 177 1.34 1.88 22.85
N PRO A 178 0.28 1.04 22.74
CA PRO A 178 0.32 -0.41 22.83
C PRO A 178 1.01 -1.07 21.64
N ALA A 179 1.56 -2.28 21.89
CA ALA A 179 2.10 -3.11 20.81
C ALA A 179 0.96 -3.52 19.84
N PRO A 180 1.24 -3.73 18.54
CA PRO A 180 0.24 -4.22 17.60
C PRO A 180 -0.20 -5.64 17.97
N HIS A 181 -1.47 -5.98 17.75
CA HIS A 181 -1.96 -7.33 18.00
C HIS A 181 -1.24 -8.36 17.10
N THR A 182 -0.90 -7.94 15.89
CA THR A 182 -0.13 -8.77 14.94
C THR A 182 0.91 -7.91 14.24
N LEU A 183 2.14 -8.39 14.19
CA LEU A 183 3.19 -7.86 13.31
C LEU A 183 3.40 -8.86 12.16
N ILE A 184 3.35 -8.39 10.91
CA ILE A 184 3.56 -9.23 9.72
C ILE A 184 4.67 -8.62 8.88
N ARG A 185 5.70 -9.43 8.56
CA ARG A 185 6.81 -9.08 7.68
C ARG A 185 6.78 -9.96 6.45
N THR A 186 6.72 -9.34 5.27
CA THR A 186 6.77 -10.05 3.99
C THR A 186 8.21 -10.20 3.52
N GLU A 187 8.56 -11.38 2.99
CA GLU A 187 9.93 -11.69 2.51
C GLU A 187 9.90 -12.18 1.04
N GLY A 188 8.96 -11.68 0.26
CA GLY A 188 8.83 -12.02 -1.16
C GLY A 188 8.64 -13.52 -1.39
N ALA A 189 9.50 -14.12 -2.22
CA ALA A 189 9.45 -15.55 -2.55
C ALA A 189 9.73 -16.48 -1.35
N ALA A 190 10.27 -15.96 -0.24
CA ALA A 190 10.48 -16.71 0.99
C ALA A 190 9.25 -16.72 1.93
N GLY A 191 8.12 -16.14 1.51
CA GLY A 191 6.92 -16.00 2.35
C GLY A 191 7.07 -14.86 3.34
N GLY A 192 7.16 -15.17 4.63
CA GLY A 192 7.36 -14.16 5.66
C GLY A 192 7.19 -14.68 7.09
N LEU A 193 7.05 -13.71 8.02
CA LEU A 193 6.91 -13.96 9.44
C LEU A 193 5.69 -13.21 9.98
N SER A 194 4.91 -13.84 10.85
CA SER A 194 3.90 -13.16 11.66
C SER A 194 4.14 -13.37 13.16
N LEU A 195 3.87 -12.37 13.95
CA LEU A 195 3.95 -12.42 15.42
C LEU A 195 2.61 -11.92 16.01
N PRO A 196 1.79 -12.80 16.63
CA PRO A 196 1.97 -14.25 16.75
C PRO A 196 1.77 -14.99 15.43
N GLY A 197 2.15 -16.26 15.37
CA GLY A 197 1.86 -17.16 14.25
C GLY A 197 3.09 -17.88 13.69
N GLY A 198 4.26 -17.23 13.66
CA GLY A 198 5.49 -17.82 13.10
C GLY A 198 5.63 -17.59 11.58
N ARG A 199 6.46 -18.39 10.95
CA ARG A 199 6.69 -18.30 9.50
C ARG A 199 5.48 -18.80 8.70
N TYR A 200 5.27 -18.19 7.55
CA TYR A 200 4.28 -18.62 6.56
C TYR A 200 4.92 -18.72 5.17
N ASP A 201 4.40 -19.64 4.36
CA ASP A 201 4.89 -19.87 3.01
C ASP A 201 4.32 -18.86 2.01
N PRO A 202 5.03 -18.58 0.90
CA PRO A 202 4.51 -17.78 -0.19
C PRO A 202 3.39 -18.54 -0.92
N ALA A 203 2.47 -17.82 -1.55
CA ALA A 203 1.53 -18.45 -2.47
C ALA A 203 2.22 -18.71 -3.83
N PRO A 204 1.81 -19.78 -4.56
CA PRO A 204 2.29 -20.02 -5.91
C PRO A 204 1.89 -18.87 -6.84
N LEU A 205 2.78 -18.52 -7.77
CA LEU A 205 2.48 -17.51 -8.79
C LEU A 205 1.44 -18.08 -9.78
N PRO A 206 0.37 -17.34 -10.10
CA PRO A 206 -0.61 -17.78 -11.09
C PRO A 206 -0.12 -17.68 -12.55
N GLY A 207 1.06 -17.14 -12.78
CA GLY A 207 1.69 -16.97 -14.09
C GLY A 207 3.17 -16.61 -13.96
N PRO A 208 3.84 -16.26 -15.06
CA PRO A 208 5.23 -15.81 -15.03
C PRO A 208 5.41 -14.57 -14.14
N LEU A 209 6.53 -14.48 -13.45
CA LEU A 209 6.94 -13.26 -12.75
C LEU A 209 7.15 -12.14 -13.77
N VAL A 210 6.57 -10.97 -13.52
CA VAL A 210 6.72 -9.77 -14.35
C VAL A 210 7.44 -8.67 -13.58
N GLU A 211 6.90 -8.30 -12.41
CA GLU A 211 7.53 -7.31 -11.53
C GLU A 211 7.01 -7.42 -10.09
N SER A 212 7.66 -6.73 -9.16
CA SER A 212 7.31 -6.78 -7.74
C SER A 212 6.62 -5.51 -7.19
N TYR A 213 6.27 -4.52 -8.05
CA TYR A 213 5.63 -3.30 -7.58
C TYR A 213 4.23 -3.58 -7.04
N GLY A 214 3.98 -3.14 -5.79
CA GLY A 214 2.67 -3.29 -5.17
C GLY A 214 2.35 -4.68 -4.60
N CYS A 215 3.28 -5.66 -4.69
CA CYS A 215 3.04 -7.00 -4.13
C CYS A 215 2.79 -6.96 -2.62
N GLY A 216 3.60 -6.20 -1.86
CA GLY A 216 3.41 -6.02 -0.42
C GLY A 216 2.12 -5.27 -0.08
N ASP A 217 1.76 -4.28 -0.88
CA ASP A 217 0.51 -3.53 -0.71
C ASP A 217 -0.71 -4.42 -1.02
N SER A 218 -0.64 -5.23 -2.09
CA SER A 218 -1.68 -6.21 -2.43
C SER A 218 -1.81 -7.29 -1.34
N PHE A 219 -0.69 -7.75 -0.78
CA PHE A 219 -0.68 -8.63 0.38
C PHE A 219 -1.41 -8.00 1.56
N ALA A 220 -1.08 -6.75 1.92
CA ALA A 220 -1.72 -6.04 3.02
C ALA A 220 -3.23 -5.91 2.81
N ALA A 221 -3.69 -5.63 1.59
CA ALA A 221 -5.10 -5.59 1.24
C ALA A 221 -5.82 -6.91 1.54
N GLY A 222 -5.22 -8.03 1.13
CA GLY A 222 -5.77 -9.37 1.38
C GLY A 222 -5.84 -9.70 2.88
N VAL A 223 -4.79 -9.37 3.64
CA VAL A 223 -4.78 -9.57 5.10
C VAL A 223 -5.90 -8.75 5.76
N VAL A 224 -6.00 -7.46 5.46
CA VAL A 224 -7.01 -6.59 6.08
C VAL A 224 -8.42 -7.03 5.70
N ALA A 225 -8.67 -7.41 4.45
CA ALA A 225 -9.96 -7.95 4.02
C ALA A 225 -10.33 -9.24 4.79
N GLY A 226 -9.37 -10.14 4.99
CA GLY A 226 -9.57 -11.36 5.78
C GLY A 226 -9.86 -11.07 7.26
N LEU A 227 -9.13 -10.14 7.88
CA LEU A 227 -9.35 -9.73 9.27
C LEU A 227 -10.71 -9.03 9.44
N ALA A 228 -11.10 -8.15 8.52
CA ALA A 228 -12.40 -7.50 8.50
C ALA A 228 -13.56 -8.52 8.39
N ALA A 229 -13.35 -9.58 7.60
CA ALA A 229 -14.26 -10.73 7.52
C ALA A 229 -14.20 -11.67 8.74
N ARG A 230 -13.43 -11.30 9.79
CA ARG A 230 -13.23 -12.09 11.01
C ARG A 230 -12.65 -13.49 10.78
N TRP A 231 -11.82 -13.63 9.75
CA TRP A 231 -11.14 -14.89 9.50
C TRP A 231 -9.98 -15.12 10.48
N PRO A 232 -9.63 -16.38 10.77
CA PRO A 232 -8.39 -16.69 11.48
C PRO A 232 -7.17 -16.05 10.77
N LEU A 233 -6.20 -15.58 11.54
CA LEU A 233 -5.01 -14.87 11.03
C LEU A 233 -4.30 -15.63 9.89
N ALA A 234 -4.10 -16.94 10.05
CA ALA A 234 -3.46 -17.77 9.04
C ALA A 234 -4.22 -17.75 7.69
N LYS A 235 -5.57 -17.73 7.72
CA LYS A 235 -6.40 -17.64 6.53
C LYS A 235 -6.31 -16.23 5.89
N ALA A 236 -6.28 -15.19 6.71
CA ALA A 236 -6.10 -13.82 6.22
C ALA A 236 -4.72 -13.63 5.57
N ILE A 237 -3.65 -14.18 6.16
CA ILE A 237 -2.30 -14.18 5.59
C ILE A 237 -2.26 -14.95 4.26
N ALA A 238 -2.92 -16.10 4.19
CA ALA A 238 -2.98 -16.89 2.94
C ALA A 238 -3.66 -16.12 1.81
N LEU A 239 -4.75 -15.37 2.09
CA LEU A 239 -5.35 -14.47 1.09
C LEU A 239 -4.39 -13.34 0.69
N GLY A 240 -3.69 -12.75 1.66
CA GLY A 240 -2.65 -11.75 1.39
C GLY A 240 -1.57 -12.29 0.46
N ALA A 241 -1.06 -13.50 0.74
CA ALA A 241 -0.04 -14.15 -0.09
C ALA A 241 -0.53 -14.38 -1.52
N GLN A 242 -1.79 -14.81 -1.71
CA GLN A 242 -2.40 -14.96 -3.02
C GLN A 242 -2.51 -13.63 -3.78
N CYS A 243 -2.93 -12.55 -3.09
CA CYS A 243 -3.01 -11.21 -3.67
C CYS A 243 -1.63 -10.69 -4.10
N GLY A 244 -0.61 -10.86 -3.26
CA GLY A 244 0.77 -10.49 -3.58
C GLY A 244 1.33 -11.28 -4.76
N ALA A 245 1.11 -12.59 -4.79
CA ALA A 245 1.53 -13.46 -5.89
C ALA A 245 0.84 -13.09 -7.22
N ALA A 246 -0.47 -12.80 -7.19
CA ALA A 246 -1.21 -12.36 -8.38
C ALA A 246 -0.72 -10.99 -8.88
N CYS A 247 -0.33 -10.08 -7.98
CA CYS A 247 0.26 -8.79 -8.34
C CYS A 247 1.58 -8.96 -9.09
N ALA A 248 2.43 -9.89 -8.65
CA ALA A 248 3.75 -10.14 -9.23
C ALA A 248 3.74 -10.62 -10.69
N THR A 249 2.59 -11.07 -11.20
CA THR A 249 2.44 -11.52 -12.60
C THR A 249 1.92 -10.45 -13.55
N ARG A 250 1.95 -9.18 -13.15
CA ARG A 250 1.39 -8.06 -13.92
C ARG A 250 2.44 -6.95 -14.08
N PHE A 251 2.30 -6.18 -15.16
CA PHE A 251 3.07 -4.96 -15.37
C PHE A 251 2.28 -3.75 -14.85
N GLY A 252 2.84 -3.06 -13.89
CA GLY A 252 2.16 -2.01 -13.12
C GLY A 252 1.21 -2.57 -12.05
N PRO A 253 0.66 -1.70 -11.19
CA PRO A 253 -0.06 -2.13 -9.99
C PRO A 253 -1.43 -2.75 -10.27
N TYR A 254 -2.02 -2.51 -11.44
CA TYR A 254 -3.43 -2.82 -11.71
C TYR A 254 -3.67 -3.72 -12.94
N GLY A 255 -2.63 -4.09 -13.68
CA GLY A 255 -2.69 -4.86 -14.93
C GLY A 255 -3.44 -6.18 -14.89
#